data_d2c735510b17bf75ffd6b3ca878c03b5
#
_entry.id   d2c735510b17bf75ffd6b3ca878c03b5
#
_cell.length_a   1.000
_cell.length_b   1.000
_cell.length_c   1.000
_cell.angle_alpha   90.00
_cell.angle_beta   90.00
_cell.angle_gamma   90.00
#
_symmetry.space_group_name_H-M   'P 1'
#
loop_
_entity.id
_entity.type
_entity.pdbx_description
1 polymer ?
#
loop_
_entity_poly.entity_id
_entity_poly.type
_entity_poly.pdbx_seq_one_letter_code
_entity_poly.pdbx_strand_id
1 'polypeptide(L)'
;RSACGARRSVSAIPRAFASASDIIFFLFIIGGVLAVIRATGTIDALLGRLLSRFGGQPALLIAAVVFVFALASSAIGSSGEYIPFVLILVALCRAMRMDPMTAVAMIICGYGVGYGVAAFNPYTVVVAQGVAELPTYSGWPVRLALLLPFGLIAVHHVWTYAERVRLDPAASLVREEGLVESAEPPADYPAMQGGHLAIVIGFFLALGTAVWGIATRGWYLNELGAAFLILGFAAAAIGKLGPSVTAEKFIQGARDLTETALLVGVARGIALIMEDGQILHTIVHYLSLPLSLVGPELSAVGMLAIQSLLNFFIPSGSGQAFVTMPLMAPLGDLVGVSRQVSVLAYQLGDGLTNMIIPTNAILMGILGMA
;
A
#
# COMPACT_ATOMS: atom_id res chain seq x y z
N ARG A 1 -21.94 32.09 8.39
CA ARG A 1 -21.46 30.79 7.86
C ARG A 1 -20.02 30.84 7.32
N SER A 2 -19.52 31.97 6.74
CA SER A 2 -18.19 32.05 6.09
C SER A 2 -16.98 32.06 7.05
N ALA A 3 -17.04 32.76 8.18
CA ALA A 3 -15.91 32.85 9.14
C ALA A 3 -15.71 31.55 9.95
N CYS A 4 -16.77 30.78 10.21
CA CYS A 4 -16.71 29.47 10.85
C CYS A 4 -16.09 28.44 9.91
N GLY A 5 -16.32 28.54 8.60
CA GLY A 5 -15.74 27.68 7.57
C GLY A 5 -14.22 27.85 7.47
N ALA A 6 -13.71 29.07 7.36
CA ALA A 6 -12.28 29.35 7.25
C ALA A 6 -11.49 28.88 8.48
N ARG A 7 -12.02 29.10 9.69
CA ARG A 7 -11.39 28.63 10.93
C ARG A 7 -11.34 27.11 11.02
N ARG A 8 -12.38 26.40 10.56
CA ARG A 8 -12.41 24.94 10.48
C ARG A 8 -11.43 24.39 9.44
N SER A 9 -11.31 25.04 8.29
CA SER A 9 -10.37 24.63 7.24
C SER A 9 -8.92 24.75 7.68
N VAL A 10 -8.53 25.82 8.38
CA VAL A 10 -7.17 25.97 8.91
C VAL A 10 -6.89 24.96 10.02
N SER A 11 -7.85 24.67 10.90
CA SER A 11 -7.71 23.66 11.95
C SER A 11 -7.76 22.23 11.41
N ALA A 12 -8.18 22.01 10.15
CA ALA A 12 -8.19 20.69 9.53
C ALA A 12 -6.77 20.14 9.34
N ILE A 13 -5.77 20.98 9.08
CA ILE A 13 -4.38 20.52 8.88
C ILE A 13 -3.82 19.82 10.14
N PRO A 14 -3.77 20.46 11.32
CA PRO A 14 -3.29 19.78 12.53
C PRO A 14 -4.11 18.51 12.87
N ARG A 15 -5.42 18.54 12.65
CA ARG A 15 -6.30 17.39 12.86
C ARG A 15 -6.00 16.25 11.88
N ALA A 16 -5.66 16.57 10.64
CA ALA A 16 -5.26 15.60 9.63
C ALA A 16 -3.97 14.86 10.04
N PHE A 17 -2.97 15.61 10.52
CA PHE A 17 -1.75 15.00 11.06
C PHE A 17 -2.04 14.12 12.27
N ALA A 18 -2.89 14.55 13.18
CA ALA A 18 -3.32 13.77 14.33
C ALA A 18 -4.07 12.49 13.89
N SER A 19 -4.94 12.58 12.87
CA SER A 19 -5.68 11.42 12.36
C SER A 19 -4.84 10.44 11.53
N ALA A 20 -3.69 10.88 11.01
CA ALA A 20 -2.73 10.06 10.27
C ALA A 20 -1.52 9.65 11.15
N SER A 21 -1.54 9.95 12.44
CA SER A 21 -0.40 9.76 13.35
C SER A 21 0.15 8.34 13.35
N ASP A 22 -0.72 7.33 13.28
CA ASP A 22 -0.31 5.92 13.25
C ASP A 22 0.62 5.61 12.06
N ILE A 23 0.27 6.11 10.86
CA ILE A 23 1.09 5.93 9.67
C ILE A 23 2.37 6.75 9.77
N ILE A 24 2.29 8.00 10.23
CA ILE A 24 3.43 8.91 10.37
C ILE A 24 4.47 8.31 11.33
N PHE A 25 4.05 7.89 12.52
CA PHE A 25 4.96 7.28 13.49
C PHE A 25 5.49 5.92 13.02
N PHE A 26 4.66 5.13 12.34
CA PHE A 26 5.09 3.89 11.73
C PHE A 26 6.21 4.11 10.69
N LEU A 27 6.09 5.12 9.83
CA LEU A 27 7.16 5.50 8.89
C LEU A 27 8.48 5.82 9.60
N PHE A 28 8.45 6.64 10.65
CA PHE A 28 9.65 6.96 11.42
C PHE A 28 10.29 5.72 12.06
N ILE A 29 9.48 4.82 12.62
CA ILE A 29 9.96 3.56 13.21
C ILE A 29 10.60 2.68 12.14
N ILE A 30 9.94 2.48 11.00
CA ILE A 30 10.46 1.63 9.92
C ILE A 30 11.73 2.22 9.33
N GLY A 31 11.77 3.53 9.04
CA GLY A 31 12.98 4.18 8.55
C GLY A 31 14.17 4.00 9.50
N GLY A 32 13.93 4.23 10.79
CA GLY A 32 14.95 4.04 11.83
C GLY A 32 15.45 2.60 11.93
N VAL A 33 14.53 1.63 11.97
CA VAL A 33 14.86 0.19 12.04
C VAL A 33 15.61 -0.29 10.81
N LEU A 34 15.18 0.10 9.60
CA LEU A 34 15.86 -0.29 8.37
C LEU A 34 17.26 0.33 8.27
N ALA A 35 17.46 1.57 8.75
CA ALA A 35 18.79 2.17 8.83
C ALA A 35 19.71 1.41 9.79
N VAL A 36 19.21 0.94 10.94
CA VAL A 36 19.95 0.07 11.86
C VAL A 36 20.29 -1.26 11.18
N ILE A 37 19.33 -1.92 10.53
CA ILE A 37 19.56 -3.19 9.81
C ILE A 37 20.59 -2.99 8.68
N ARG A 38 20.52 -1.88 7.94
CA ARG A 38 21.50 -1.54 6.91
C ARG A 38 22.91 -1.37 7.49
N ALA A 39 23.03 -0.72 8.65
CA ALA A 39 24.31 -0.54 9.32
C ALA A 39 24.97 -1.87 9.76
N THR A 40 24.22 -2.97 9.87
CA THR A 40 24.77 -4.32 10.12
C THR A 40 25.33 -4.99 8.84
N GLY A 41 25.16 -4.39 7.65
CA GLY A 41 25.51 -5.00 6.36
C GLY A 41 24.49 -6.06 5.87
N THR A 42 23.41 -6.30 6.61
CA THR A 42 22.43 -7.35 6.28
C THR A 42 21.72 -7.08 4.96
N ILE A 43 21.36 -5.81 4.69
CA ILE A 43 20.66 -5.44 3.44
C ILE A 43 21.58 -5.71 2.25
N ASP A 44 22.83 -5.30 2.32
CA ASP A 44 23.77 -5.49 1.21
C ASP A 44 24.05 -6.99 0.95
N ALA A 45 24.21 -7.81 2.02
CA ALA A 45 24.34 -9.25 1.90
C ALA A 45 23.08 -9.92 1.30
N LEU A 46 21.88 -9.44 1.67
CA LEU A 46 20.62 -9.90 1.11
C LEU A 46 20.51 -9.56 -0.38
N LEU A 47 20.84 -8.31 -0.74
CA LEU A 47 20.85 -7.86 -2.14
C LEU A 47 21.79 -8.71 -3.00
N GLY A 48 23.03 -8.96 -2.55
CA GLY A 48 23.97 -9.83 -3.25
C GLY A 48 23.39 -11.24 -3.49
N ARG A 49 22.72 -11.82 -2.49
CA ARG A 49 22.08 -13.13 -2.63
C ARG A 49 20.86 -13.12 -3.56
N LEU A 50 20.03 -12.08 -3.50
CA LEU A 50 18.88 -11.94 -4.40
C LEU A 50 19.35 -11.71 -5.85
N LEU A 51 20.37 -10.88 -6.06
CA LEU A 51 20.95 -10.66 -7.39
C LEU A 51 21.54 -11.92 -7.98
N SER A 52 22.26 -12.73 -7.18
CA SER A 52 22.80 -14.01 -7.66
C SER A 52 21.67 -14.99 -8.06
N ARG A 53 20.47 -14.87 -7.47
CA ARG A 53 19.33 -15.75 -7.72
C ARG A 53 18.41 -15.25 -8.84
N PHE A 54 18.13 -13.95 -8.87
CA PHE A 54 17.11 -13.33 -9.74
C PHE A 54 17.70 -12.33 -10.76
N GLY A 55 18.97 -11.98 -10.67
CA GLY A 55 19.59 -10.93 -11.49
C GLY A 55 19.47 -11.13 -13.01
N GLY A 56 19.33 -12.39 -13.46
CA GLY A 56 19.05 -12.71 -14.85
C GLY A 56 17.59 -12.82 -15.23
N GLN A 57 16.64 -12.68 -14.28
CA GLN A 57 15.22 -12.95 -14.49
C GLN A 57 14.30 -11.90 -13.85
N PRO A 58 14.35 -10.64 -14.32
CA PRO A 58 13.54 -9.56 -13.73
C PRO A 58 12.03 -9.83 -13.81
N ALA A 59 11.56 -10.46 -14.87
CA ALA A 59 10.16 -10.85 -15.02
C ALA A 59 9.68 -11.78 -13.89
N LEU A 60 10.51 -12.72 -13.48
CA LEU A 60 10.18 -13.66 -12.38
C LEU A 60 10.12 -12.92 -11.03
N LEU A 61 11.07 -12.00 -10.77
CA LEU A 61 11.05 -11.17 -9.57
C LEU A 61 9.78 -10.33 -9.51
N ILE A 62 9.44 -9.63 -10.60
CA ILE A 62 8.25 -8.79 -10.69
C ILE A 62 6.99 -9.62 -10.46
N ALA A 63 6.87 -10.76 -11.14
CA ALA A 63 5.72 -11.65 -10.98
C ALA A 63 5.59 -12.16 -9.54
N ALA A 64 6.71 -12.61 -8.94
CA ALA A 64 6.71 -13.11 -7.57
C ALA A 64 6.25 -12.04 -6.57
N VAL A 65 6.79 -10.82 -6.64
CA VAL A 65 6.44 -9.72 -5.73
C VAL A 65 4.97 -9.33 -5.92
N VAL A 66 4.54 -9.10 -7.16
CA VAL A 66 3.15 -8.69 -7.45
C VAL A 66 2.15 -9.73 -6.94
N PHE A 67 2.36 -11.03 -7.24
CA PHE A 67 1.41 -12.06 -6.81
C PHE A 67 1.45 -12.33 -5.30
N VAL A 68 2.61 -12.29 -4.65
CA VAL A 68 2.69 -12.45 -3.18
C VAL A 68 1.94 -11.32 -2.48
N PHE A 69 2.14 -10.06 -2.92
CA PHE A 69 1.45 -8.92 -2.32
C PHE A 69 -0.05 -8.93 -2.65
N ALA A 70 -0.42 -9.31 -3.88
CA ALA A 70 -1.82 -9.44 -4.27
C ALA A 70 -2.55 -10.53 -3.46
N LEU A 71 -1.93 -11.67 -3.24
CA LEU A 71 -2.51 -12.73 -2.41
C LEU A 71 -2.67 -12.30 -0.96
N ALA A 72 -1.65 -11.67 -0.36
CA ALA A 72 -1.73 -11.19 1.02
C ALA A 72 -2.81 -10.10 1.18
N SER A 73 -2.86 -9.12 0.26
CA SER A 73 -3.90 -8.08 0.28
C SER A 73 -5.30 -8.65 0.09
N SER A 74 -5.46 -9.62 -0.82
CA SER A 74 -6.76 -10.26 -1.09
C SER A 74 -7.24 -11.11 0.09
N ALA A 75 -6.31 -11.73 0.82
CA ALA A 75 -6.62 -12.65 1.92
C ALA A 75 -6.88 -11.92 3.25
N ILE A 76 -5.99 -11.01 3.64
CA ILE A 76 -5.98 -10.39 4.97
C ILE A 76 -6.07 -8.86 4.94
N GLY A 77 -6.15 -8.25 3.76
CA GLY A 77 -6.25 -6.80 3.61
C GLY A 77 -4.95 -6.05 3.89
N SER A 78 -3.78 -6.71 3.70
CA SER A 78 -2.48 -6.07 3.88
C SER A 78 -2.31 -4.88 2.93
N SER A 79 -1.77 -3.79 3.47
CA SER A 79 -1.47 -2.56 2.72
C SER A 79 -0.29 -1.79 3.33
N GLY A 80 -0.39 -1.32 4.56
CA GLY A 80 0.69 -0.63 5.29
C GLY A 80 1.89 -1.51 5.60
N GLU A 81 1.69 -2.82 5.68
CA GLU A 81 2.71 -3.85 5.92
C GLU A 81 3.73 -3.96 4.78
N TYR A 82 3.45 -3.37 3.61
CA TYR A 82 4.39 -3.34 2.49
C TYR A 82 5.40 -2.19 2.55
N ILE A 83 5.16 -1.19 3.40
CA ILE A 83 6.06 -0.04 3.59
C ILE A 83 7.51 -0.48 3.89
N PRO A 84 7.79 -1.46 4.77
CA PRO A 84 9.15 -1.93 5.02
C PRO A 84 9.89 -2.48 3.80
N PHE A 85 9.16 -2.96 2.80
CA PHE A 85 9.77 -3.52 1.59
C PHE A 85 10.19 -2.47 0.57
N VAL A 86 9.70 -1.22 0.66
CA VAL A 86 9.95 -0.17 -0.33
C VAL A 86 11.45 0.03 -0.54
N LEU A 87 12.18 0.34 0.52
CA LEU A 87 13.63 0.62 0.43
C LEU A 87 14.42 -0.60 -0.06
N ILE A 88 14.01 -1.81 0.35
CA ILE A 88 14.65 -3.06 -0.07
C ILE A 88 14.43 -3.28 -1.58
N LEU A 89 13.20 -3.13 -2.05
CA LEU A 89 12.87 -3.33 -3.46
C LEU A 89 13.46 -2.23 -4.34
N VAL A 90 13.49 -0.98 -3.88
CA VAL A 90 14.18 0.12 -4.60
C VAL A 90 15.68 -0.21 -4.78
N ALA A 91 16.35 -0.63 -3.71
CA ALA A 91 17.77 -1.01 -3.79
C ALA A 91 17.97 -2.21 -4.74
N LEU A 92 17.08 -3.21 -4.69
CA LEU A 92 17.14 -4.38 -5.58
C LEU A 92 16.89 -3.99 -7.05
N CYS A 93 15.91 -3.14 -7.32
CA CYS A 93 15.62 -2.64 -8.67
C CYS A 93 16.82 -1.88 -9.24
N ARG A 94 17.40 -0.96 -8.48
CA ARG A 94 18.61 -0.23 -8.90
C ARG A 94 19.77 -1.18 -9.23
N ALA A 95 20.02 -2.18 -8.40
CA ALA A 95 21.05 -3.19 -8.62
C ALA A 95 20.79 -4.06 -9.88
N MET A 96 19.52 -4.20 -10.31
CA MET A 96 19.12 -4.90 -11.54
C MET A 96 18.97 -3.96 -12.75
N ARG A 97 19.46 -2.73 -12.68
CA ARG A 97 19.32 -1.67 -13.70
C ARG A 97 17.87 -1.29 -14.01
N MET A 98 17.01 -1.38 -13.02
CA MET A 98 15.64 -0.86 -13.04
C MET A 98 15.59 0.39 -12.16
N ASP A 99 14.61 1.26 -12.40
CA ASP A 99 14.44 2.48 -11.63
C ASP A 99 13.59 2.28 -10.33
N PRO A 100 13.57 3.26 -9.42
CA PRO A 100 12.73 3.21 -8.23
C PRO A 100 11.24 3.09 -8.55
N MET A 101 10.77 3.65 -9.68
CA MET A 101 9.39 3.55 -10.12
C MET A 101 8.97 2.09 -10.35
N THR A 102 9.87 1.23 -10.83
CA THR A 102 9.62 -0.21 -10.98
C THR A 102 9.33 -0.86 -9.62
N ALA A 103 10.10 -0.51 -8.57
CA ALA A 103 9.87 -1.03 -7.22
C ALA A 103 8.51 -0.57 -6.66
N VAL A 104 8.20 0.71 -6.81
CA VAL A 104 6.91 1.30 -6.44
C VAL A 104 5.77 0.61 -7.19
N ALA A 105 5.90 0.42 -8.50
CA ALA A 105 4.89 -0.22 -9.33
C ALA A 105 4.64 -1.68 -8.90
N MET A 106 5.68 -2.46 -8.57
CA MET A 106 5.51 -3.82 -8.05
C MET A 106 4.68 -3.85 -6.77
N ILE A 107 4.96 -2.94 -5.82
CA ILE A 107 4.26 -2.88 -4.55
C ILE A 107 2.81 -2.43 -4.76
N ILE A 108 2.63 -1.30 -5.44
CA ILE A 108 1.32 -0.66 -5.61
C ILE A 108 0.39 -1.53 -6.45
N CYS A 109 0.87 -2.08 -7.59
CA CYS A 109 0.06 -2.97 -8.40
C CYS A 109 -0.25 -4.29 -7.69
N GLY A 110 0.72 -4.86 -6.93
CA GLY A 110 0.50 -6.06 -6.14
C GLY A 110 -0.60 -5.83 -5.10
N TYR A 111 -0.39 -4.85 -4.23
CA TYR A 111 -1.37 -4.53 -3.19
C TYR A 111 -2.72 -4.10 -3.77
N GLY A 112 -2.73 -3.23 -4.77
CA GLY A 112 -3.97 -2.68 -5.34
C GLY A 112 -4.82 -3.73 -6.06
N VAL A 113 -4.19 -4.64 -6.81
CA VAL A 113 -4.89 -5.79 -7.41
C VAL A 113 -5.49 -6.68 -6.32
N GLY A 114 -4.70 -7.05 -5.31
CA GLY A 114 -5.18 -7.91 -4.23
C GLY A 114 -6.30 -7.26 -3.42
N TYR A 115 -6.15 -5.99 -3.09
CA TYR A 115 -7.15 -5.20 -2.37
C TYR A 115 -8.41 -4.99 -3.19
N GLY A 116 -8.28 -4.77 -4.51
CA GLY A 116 -9.42 -4.60 -5.43
C GLY A 116 -10.24 -5.86 -5.61
N VAL A 117 -9.62 -7.04 -5.73
CA VAL A 117 -10.38 -8.31 -5.85
C VAL A 117 -10.82 -8.85 -4.48
N ALA A 118 -10.10 -8.61 -3.41
CA ALA A 118 -10.42 -8.85 -2.00
C ALA A 118 -11.27 -10.10 -1.73
N ALA A 119 -10.71 -11.29 -1.94
CA ALA A 119 -11.47 -12.54 -1.77
C ALA A 119 -11.93 -12.76 -0.31
N PHE A 120 -11.06 -12.43 0.67
CA PHE A 120 -11.30 -12.67 2.09
C PHE A 120 -10.95 -11.45 2.98
N ASN A 121 -10.68 -10.29 2.42
CA ASN A 121 -10.26 -9.09 3.14
C ASN A 121 -11.30 -8.69 4.20
N PRO A 122 -10.95 -8.74 5.51
CA PRO A 122 -11.90 -8.46 6.58
C PRO A 122 -12.28 -6.97 6.69
N TYR A 123 -11.43 -6.07 6.20
CA TYR A 123 -11.62 -4.62 6.33
C TYR A 123 -12.47 -4.01 5.23
N THR A 124 -12.65 -4.72 4.10
CA THR A 124 -13.38 -4.22 2.94
C THR A 124 -14.55 -5.12 2.60
N VAL A 125 -14.29 -6.29 2.00
CA VAL A 125 -15.36 -7.15 1.49
C VAL A 125 -16.30 -7.65 2.59
N VAL A 126 -15.77 -7.99 3.79
CA VAL A 126 -16.60 -8.43 4.91
C VAL A 126 -17.52 -7.32 5.39
N VAL A 127 -16.98 -6.08 5.50
CA VAL A 127 -17.77 -4.91 5.90
C VAL A 127 -18.84 -4.61 4.86
N ALA A 128 -18.47 -4.55 3.57
CA ALA A 128 -19.42 -4.28 2.49
C ALA A 128 -20.51 -5.36 2.39
N GLN A 129 -20.15 -6.64 2.58
CA GLN A 129 -21.11 -7.74 2.63
C GLN A 129 -22.05 -7.64 3.82
N GLY A 130 -21.53 -7.28 5.02
CA GLY A 130 -22.35 -7.07 6.20
C GLY A 130 -23.39 -5.98 5.99
N VAL A 131 -23.00 -4.83 5.40
CA VAL A 131 -23.91 -3.72 5.07
C VAL A 131 -24.90 -4.11 3.97
N ALA A 132 -24.47 -4.91 2.98
CA ALA A 132 -25.34 -5.41 1.91
C ALA A 132 -26.19 -6.62 2.32
N GLU A 133 -26.16 -7.05 3.58
CA GLU A 133 -26.89 -8.21 4.10
C GLU A 133 -26.57 -9.51 3.35
N LEU A 134 -25.31 -9.69 2.96
CA LEU A 134 -24.82 -10.88 2.28
C LEU A 134 -24.06 -11.79 3.26
N PRO A 135 -24.08 -13.13 3.04
CA PRO A 135 -23.24 -14.02 3.81
C PRO A 135 -21.76 -13.67 3.69
N THR A 136 -21.05 -13.67 4.81
CA THR A 136 -19.61 -13.39 4.87
C THR A 136 -18.83 -14.28 3.89
N TYR A 137 -17.89 -13.68 3.18
CA TYR A 137 -17.07 -14.30 2.12
C TYR A 137 -17.85 -14.87 0.92
N SER A 138 -19.17 -14.66 0.81
CA SER A 138 -19.91 -15.09 -0.37
C SER A 138 -19.30 -14.48 -1.65
N GLY A 139 -19.28 -15.26 -2.73
CA GLY A 139 -18.67 -14.84 -4.02
C GLY A 139 -17.14 -14.87 -4.06
N TRP A 140 -16.43 -15.40 -3.05
CA TRP A 140 -14.97 -15.49 -3.03
C TRP A 140 -14.36 -16.22 -4.22
N PRO A 141 -14.96 -17.31 -4.82
CA PRO A 141 -14.34 -17.99 -5.94
C PRO A 141 -14.21 -17.09 -7.18
N VAL A 142 -15.21 -16.26 -7.44
CA VAL A 142 -15.18 -15.29 -8.55
C VAL A 142 -14.10 -14.24 -8.30
N ARG A 143 -14.02 -13.70 -7.09
CA ARG A 143 -13.00 -12.71 -6.72
C ARG A 143 -11.60 -13.31 -6.82
N LEU A 144 -11.39 -14.52 -6.31
CA LEU A 144 -10.09 -15.20 -6.42
C LEU A 144 -9.73 -15.51 -7.88
N ALA A 145 -10.72 -15.88 -8.72
CA ALA A 145 -10.49 -16.09 -10.15
C ALA A 145 -10.08 -14.78 -10.86
N LEU A 146 -10.59 -13.62 -10.44
CA LEU A 146 -10.21 -12.32 -10.97
C LEU A 146 -8.77 -11.91 -10.60
N LEU A 147 -8.22 -12.46 -9.51
CA LEU A 147 -6.84 -12.16 -9.10
C LEU A 147 -5.84 -12.51 -10.21
N LEU A 148 -6.07 -13.62 -10.93
CA LEU A 148 -5.14 -14.07 -11.97
C LEU A 148 -5.08 -13.10 -13.16
N PRO A 149 -6.17 -12.75 -13.86
CA PRO A 149 -6.10 -11.81 -14.99
C PRO A 149 -5.63 -10.42 -14.57
N PHE A 150 -6.11 -9.86 -13.45
CA PHE A 150 -5.63 -8.57 -12.98
C PHE A 150 -4.15 -8.61 -12.59
N GLY A 151 -3.70 -9.68 -11.91
CA GLY A 151 -2.30 -9.89 -11.57
C GLY A 151 -1.41 -10.01 -12.81
N LEU A 152 -1.85 -10.76 -13.83
CA LEU A 152 -1.11 -10.89 -15.09
C LEU A 152 -1.01 -9.57 -15.85
N ILE A 153 -2.07 -8.78 -15.89
CA ILE A 153 -2.06 -7.43 -16.47
C ILE A 153 -1.07 -6.54 -15.73
N ALA A 154 -1.09 -6.56 -14.39
CA ALA A 154 -0.17 -5.80 -13.55
C ALA A 154 1.29 -6.22 -13.81
N VAL A 155 1.58 -7.53 -13.79
CA VAL A 155 2.92 -8.05 -14.07
C VAL A 155 3.40 -7.64 -15.45
N HIS A 156 2.54 -7.79 -16.47
CA HIS A 156 2.87 -7.41 -17.85
C HIS A 156 3.22 -5.92 -17.96
N HIS A 157 2.43 -5.06 -17.34
CA HIS A 157 2.67 -3.61 -17.35
C HIS A 157 3.97 -3.22 -16.64
N VAL A 158 4.17 -3.73 -15.43
CA VAL A 158 5.39 -3.47 -14.65
C VAL A 158 6.62 -4.02 -15.35
N TRP A 159 6.55 -5.24 -15.88
CA TRP A 159 7.66 -5.87 -16.60
C TRP A 159 8.02 -5.11 -17.89
N THR A 160 7.03 -4.76 -18.71
CA THR A 160 7.28 -4.03 -19.96
C THR A 160 7.88 -2.64 -19.70
N TYR A 161 7.46 -1.97 -18.63
CA TYR A 161 8.08 -0.73 -18.20
C TYR A 161 9.52 -0.95 -17.72
N ALA A 162 9.74 -1.91 -16.82
CA ALA A 162 11.06 -2.24 -16.29
C ALA A 162 12.06 -2.61 -17.38
N GLU A 163 11.63 -3.43 -18.36
CA GLU A 163 12.51 -3.83 -19.48
C GLU A 163 12.84 -2.65 -20.38
N ARG A 164 11.90 -1.75 -20.61
CA ARG A 164 12.13 -0.52 -21.37
C ARG A 164 13.17 0.38 -20.68
N VAL A 165 13.09 0.58 -19.36
CA VAL A 165 14.07 1.34 -18.59
C VAL A 165 15.43 0.66 -18.57
N ARG A 166 15.47 -0.68 -18.50
CA ARG A 166 16.74 -1.44 -18.55
C ARG A 166 17.47 -1.29 -19.89
N LEU A 167 16.73 -1.24 -20.99
CA LEU A 167 17.28 -1.05 -22.35
C LEU A 167 17.64 0.40 -22.63
N ASP A 168 16.83 1.32 -22.16
CA ASP A 168 17.03 2.76 -22.31
C ASP A 168 16.72 3.47 -20.98
N PRO A 169 17.75 3.82 -20.19
CA PRO A 169 17.59 4.55 -18.93
C PRO A 169 16.90 5.92 -19.11
N ALA A 170 16.93 6.52 -20.30
CA ALA A 170 16.23 7.77 -20.58
C ALA A 170 14.68 7.60 -20.63
N ALA A 171 14.21 6.37 -20.75
CA ALA A 171 12.78 6.04 -20.70
C ALA A 171 12.20 6.01 -19.26
N SER A 172 13.04 6.19 -18.24
CA SER A 172 12.57 6.28 -16.84
C SER A 172 11.65 7.50 -16.66
N LEU A 173 10.52 7.28 -15.97
CA LEU A 173 9.57 8.35 -15.61
C LEU A 173 10.11 9.23 -14.47
N VAL A 174 11.09 8.75 -13.74
CA VAL A 174 11.74 9.45 -12.63
C VAL A 174 13.15 9.84 -13.09
N ARG A 175 13.25 10.99 -13.74
CA ARG A 175 14.55 11.59 -14.07
C ARG A 175 15.09 12.30 -12.82
N GLU A 176 15.81 11.60 -11.99
CA GLU A 176 16.73 12.25 -11.06
C GLU A 176 18.01 12.57 -11.82
N GLU A 177 18.19 13.83 -12.18
CA GLU A 177 19.46 14.35 -12.67
C GLU A 177 20.53 14.05 -11.61
N GLY A 178 21.40 13.08 -11.87
CA GLY A 178 22.51 12.68 -11.00
C GLY A 178 22.41 11.33 -10.31
N LEU A 179 21.26 10.64 -10.27
CA LEU A 179 21.15 9.31 -9.60
C LEU A 179 21.37 8.13 -10.57
N VAL A 180 21.27 8.35 -11.88
CA VAL A 180 21.53 7.31 -12.88
C VAL A 180 23.04 7.04 -13.02
N GLU A 181 23.90 8.03 -12.73
CA GLU A 181 25.37 7.88 -12.79
C GLU A 181 26.00 7.32 -11.51
N SER A 182 25.33 7.37 -10.36
CA SER A 182 25.95 7.05 -9.07
C SER A 182 25.64 5.68 -8.49
N ALA A 183 24.84 4.85 -9.15
CA ALA A 183 24.55 3.50 -8.68
C ALA A 183 25.14 2.41 -9.58
N GLU A 184 26.46 2.45 -9.84
CA GLU A 184 27.12 1.16 -10.07
C GLU A 184 26.90 0.32 -8.82
N PRO A 185 26.25 -0.87 -8.96
CA PRO A 185 26.16 -1.79 -7.83
C PRO A 185 27.59 -2.00 -7.30
N PRO A 186 27.79 -2.03 -5.97
CA PRO A 186 29.11 -2.33 -5.42
C PRO A 186 29.66 -3.55 -6.16
N ALA A 187 30.89 -3.48 -6.64
CA ALA A 187 31.52 -4.55 -7.41
C ALA A 187 31.50 -5.91 -6.66
N ASP A 188 31.44 -5.84 -5.31
CA ASP A 188 31.35 -7.01 -4.44
C ASP A 188 30.33 -6.77 -3.30
N TYR A 189 29.24 -7.52 -3.30
CA TYR A 189 28.33 -7.60 -2.16
C TYR A 189 28.93 -8.52 -1.09
N PRO A 190 28.79 -8.17 0.21
CA PRO A 190 29.29 -9.02 1.29
C PRO A 190 28.57 -10.38 1.28
N ALA A 191 29.32 -11.45 1.55
CA ALA A 191 28.75 -12.78 1.67
C ALA A 191 27.74 -12.84 2.83
N MET A 192 26.61 -13.55 2.62
CA MET A 192 25.61 -13.77 3.64
C MET A 192 26.19 -14.61 4.79
N GLN A 193 26.31 -14.03 5.98
CA GLN A 193 26.77 -14.66 7.22
C GLN A 193 25.57 -15.12 8.06
N GLY A 194 25.83 -15.98 9.06
CA GLY A 194 24.79 -16.46 9.97
C GLY A 194 24.04 -15.34 10.72
N GLY A 195 24.75 -14.26 11.11
CA GLY A 195 24.13 -13.08 11.71
C GLY A 195 23.18 -12.36 10.76
N HIS A 196 23.56 -12.17 9.50
CA HIS A 196 22.69 -11.58 8.48
C HIS A 196 21.44 -12.43 8.25
N LEU A 197 21.61 -13.76 8.16
CA LEU A 197 20.47 -14.67 8.01
C LEU A 197 19.53 -14.62 9.21
N ALA A 198 20.06 -14.54 10.44
CA ALA A 198 19.24 -14.41 11.65
C ALA A 198 18.40 -13.12 11.65
N ILE A 199 18.97 -11.99 11.18
CA ILE A 199 18.24 -10.71 11.06
C ILE A 199 17.15 -10.82 9.98
N VAL A 200 17.44 -11.45 8.84
CA VAL A 200 16.43 -11.67 7.77
C VAL A 200 15.30 -12.57 8.26
N ILE A 201 15.62 -13.66 8.97
CA ILE A 201 14.58 -14.51 9.58
C ILE A 201 13.78 -13.71 10.60
N GLY A 202 14.43 -12.91 11.44
CA GLY A 202 13.79 -12.00 12.40
C GLY A 202 12.82 -11.02 11.72
N PHE A 203 13.18 -10.49 10.54
CA PHE A 203 12.31 -9.62 9.75
C PHE A 203 11.02 -10.34 9.34
N PHE A 204 11.12 -11.55 8.79
CA PHE A 204 9.95 -12.32 8.39
C PHE A 204 9.14 -12.83 9.59
N LEU A 205 9.80 -13.10 10.73
CA LEU A 205 9.10 -13.44 11.97
C LEU A 205 8.32 -12.24 12.54
N ALA A 206 8.91 -11.04 12.55
CA ALA A 206 8.23 -9.82 12.97
C ALA A 206 7.00 -9.56 12.09
N LEU A 207 7.17 -9.65 10.77
CA LEU A 207 6.09 -9.51 9.82
C LEU A 207 5.01 -10.59 9.99
N GLY A 208 5.40 -11.86 10.11
CA GLY A 208 4.48 -12.97 10.30
C GLY A 208 3.69 -12.88 11.61
N THR A 209 4.35 -12.43 12.70
CA THR A 209 3.69 -12.18 13.99
C THR A 209 2.68 -11.05 13.88
N ALA A 210 3.04 -9.96 13.17
CA ALA A 210 2.13 -8.85 12.94
C ALA A 210 0.92 -9.29 12.09
N VAL A 211 1.14 -9.98 10.98
CA VAL A 211 0.06 -10.54 10.14
C VAL A 211 -0.86 -11.47 10.93
N TRP A 212 -0.29 -12.35 11.75
CA TRP A 212 -1.09 -13.18 12.65
C TRP A 212 -1.91 -12.35 13.66
N GLY A 213 -1.30 -11.34 14.27
CA GLY A 213 -1.96 -10.44 15.21
C GLY A 213 -3.08 -9.62 14.55
N ILE A 214 -2.86 -9.14 13.32
CA ILE A 214 -3.88 -8.45 12.51
C ILE A 214 -5.07 -9.39 12.28
N ALA A 215 -4.81 -10.61 11.82
CA ALA A 215 -5.86 -11.58 11.49
C ALA A 215 -6.67 -12.08 12.70
N THR A 216 -6.04 -12.17 13.89
CA THR A 216 -6.65 -12.83 15.08
C THR A 216 -6.93 -11.91 16.25
N ARG A 217 -6.25 -10.78 16.36
CA ARG A 217 -6.27 -9.88 17.52
C ARG A 217 -6.69 -8.44 17.19
N GLY A 218 -6.92 -8.13 15.90
CA GLY A 218 -7.24 -6.78 15.47
C GLY A 218 -6.05 -5.79 15.58
N TRP A 219 -4.81 -6.31 15.53
CA TRP A 219 -3.61 -5.47 15.50
C TRP A 219 -3.57 -4.62 14.25
N TYR A 220 -2.78 -3.54 14.29
CA TYR A 220 -2.56 -2.67 13.14
C TYR A 220 -1.13 -2.09 13.18
N LEU A 221 -0.94 -0.87 12.70
CA LEU A 221 0.39 -0.27 12.51
C LEU A 221 1.17 -0.09 13.82
N ASN A 222 0.50 0.11 14.95
CA ASN A 222 1.16 0.29 16.24
C ASN A 222 1.89 -0.98 16.71
N GLU A 223 1.21 -2.12 16.62
CA GLU A 223 1.77 -3.41 17.00
C GLU A 223 2.81 -3.88 15.98
N LEU A 224 2.59 -3.58 14.69
CA LEU A 224 3.57 -3.80 13.63
C LEU A 224 4.84 -2.97 13.91
N GLY A 225 4.69 -1.70 14.25
CA GLY A 225 5.80 -0.83 14.65
C GLY A 225 6.57 -1.36 15.85
N ALA A 226 5.86 -1.86 16.88
CA ALA A 226 6.47 -2.47 18.05
C ALA A 226 7.28 -3.74 17.70
N ALA A 227 6.75 -4.62 16.85
CA ALA A 227 7.45 -5.81 16.36
C ALA A 227 8.73 -5.44 15.61
N PHE A 228 8.68 -4.41 14.77
CA PHE A 228 9.86 -3.90 14.05
C PHE A 228 10.87 -3.22 14.98
N LEU A 229 10.45 -2.50 16.03
CA LEU A 229 11.36 -1.97 17.03
C LEU A 229 12.12 -3.08 17.74
N ILE A 230 11.46 -4.15 18.15
CA ILE A 230 12.10 -5.33 18.74
C ILE A 230 13.14 -5.93 17.77
N LEU A 231 12.77 -6.05 16.48
CA LEU A 231 13.69 -6.47 15.43
C LEU A 231 14.91 -5.54 15.33
N GLY A 232 14.71 -4.22 15.37
CA GLY A 232 15.78 -3.23 15.31
C GLY A 232 16.79 -3.41 16.45
N PHE A 233 16.32 -3.60 17.69
CA PHE A 233 17.19 -3.88 18.84
C PHE A 233 17.91 -5.23 18.70
N ALA A 234 17.21 -6.27 18.25
CA ALA A 234 17.82 -7.57 18.02
C ALA A 234 18.89 -7.50 16.91
N ALA A 235 18.63 -6.78 15.82
CA ALA A 235 19.57 -6.58 14.72
C ALA A 235 20.82 -5.83 15.20
N ALA A 236 20.66 -4.77 16.02
CA ALA A 236 21.78 -4.04 16.60
C ALA A 236 22.65 -4.95 17.49
N ALA A 237 22.01 -5.81 18.31
CA ALA A 237 22.72 -6.75 19.17
C ALA A 237 23.47 -7.83 18.35
N ILE A 238 22.83 -8.43 17.34
CA ILE A 238 23.43 -9.42 16.45
C ILE A 238 24.58 -8.80 15.64
N GLY A 239 24.38 -7.60 15.11
CA GLY A 239 25.40 -6.82 14.36
C GLY A 239 26.47 -6.19 15.24
N LYS A 240 26.40 -6.37 16.57
CA LYS A 240 27.32 -5.80 17.57
C LYS A 240 27.46 -4.28 17.48
N LEU A 241 26.38 -3.58 17.12
CA LEU A 241 26.35 -2.13 17.11
C LEU A 241 26.26 -1.61 18.56
N GLY A 242 27.10 -0.64 18.91
CA GLY A 242 27.01 0.02 20.21
C GLY A 242 25.72 0.83 20.34
N PRO A 243 25.23 1.08 21.59
CA PRO A 243 23.97 1.82 21.80
C PRO A 243 23.94 3.20 21.15
N SER A 244 25.04 3.95 21.20
CA SER A 244 25.17 5.28 20.61
C SER A 244 25.04 5.23 19.08
N VAL A 245 25.72 4.26 18.43
CA VAL A 245 25.64 4.06 16.96
C VAL A 245 24.24 3.65 16.56
N THR A 246 23.60 2.76 17.32
CA THR A 246 22.23 2.31 17.08
C THR A 246 21.25 3.48 17.13
N ALA A 247 21.34 4.33 18.17
CA ALA A 247 20.49 5.51 18.31
C ALA A 247 20.73 6.51 17.18
N GLU A 248 22.00 6.77 16.83
CA GLU A 248 22.34 7.68 15.73
C GLU A 248 21.77 7.20 14.39
N LYS A 249 21.94 5.91 14.05
CA LYS A 249 21.41 5.33 12.81
C LYS A 249 19.89 5.32 12.79
N PHE A 250 19.25 5.01 13.91
CA PHE A 250 17.79 5.08 14.02
C PHE A 250 17.27 6.50 13.78
N ILE A 251 17.86 7.51 14.44
CA ILE A 251 17.47 8.92 14.26
C ILE A 251 17.70 9.36 12.81
N GLN A 252 18.82 8.95 12.20
CA GLN A 252 19.10 9.26 10.80
C GLN A 252 18.01 8.68 9.89
N GLY A 253 17.67 7.38 10.00
CA GLY A 253 16.64 6.75 9.18
C GLY A 253 15.24 7.33 9.41
N ALA A 254 14.90 7.72 10.64
CA ALA A 254 13.64 8.41 10.92
C ALA A 254 13.60 9.81 10.27
N ARG A 255 14.73 10.55 10.32
CA ARG A 255 14.87 11.88 9.68
C ARG A 255 14.69 11.80 8.18
N ASP A 256 15.24 10.78 7.53
CA ASP A 256 15.17 10.60 6.07
C ASP A 256 13.70 10.44 5.58
N LEU A 257 12.79 10.04 6.45
CA LEU A 257 11.36 9.89 6.15
C LEU A 257 10.48 11.09 6.59
N THR A 258 11.07 12.20 7.00
CA THR A 258 10.30 13.38 7.49
C THR A 258 9.42 13.96 6.39
N GLU A 259 9.94 14.13 5.18
CA GLU A 259 9.17 14.63 4.04
C GLU A 259 7.98 13.72 3.72
N THR A 260 8.23 12.42 3.64
CA THR A 260 7.18 11.40 3.44
C THR A 260 6.09 11.50 4.50
N ALA A 261 6.47 11.62 5.78
CA ALA A 261 5.53 11.75 6.88
C ALA A 261 4.66 13.02 6.78
N LEU A 262 5.25 14.15 6.34
CA LEU A 262 4.52 15.39 6.08
C LEU A 262 3.52 15.23 4.92
N LEU A 263 3.93 14.59 3.82
CA LEU A 263 3.05 14.33 2.68
C LEU A 263 1.82 13.50 3.07
N VAL A 264 2.00 12.46 3.91
CA VAL A 264 0.90 11.64 4.44
C VAL A 264 -0.09 12.49 5.24
N GLY A 265 0.40 13.38 6.10
CA GLY A 265 -0.44 14.29 6.89
C GLY A 265 -1.26 15.24 6.02
N VAL A 266 -0.63 15.83 4.99
CA VAL A 266 -1.30 16.74 4.06
C VAL A 266 -2.36 16.00 3.22
N ALA A 267 -2.03 14.81 2.71
CA ALA A 267 -2.95 13.98 1.92
C ALA A 267 -4.23 13.65 2.72
N ARG A 268 -4.09 13.29 4.01
CA ARG A 268 -5.24 13.04 4.90
C ARG A 268 -6.12 14.27 5.12
N GLY A 269 -5.54 15.49 5.00
CA GLY A 269 -6.26 16.76 5.16
C GLY A 269 -7.39 16.93 4.15
N ILE A 270 -7.23 16.46 2.92
CA ILE A 270 -8.26 16.54 1.87
C ILE A 270 -9.51 15.76 2.31
N ALA A 271 -9.33 14.49 2.70
CA ALA A 271 -10.42 13.65 3.16
C ALA A 271 -11.15 14.25 4.38
N LEU A 272 -10.38 14.74 5.36
CA LEU A 272 -10.94 15.35 6.57
C LEU A 272 -11.79 16.58 6.30
N ILE A 273 -11.38 17.45 5.37
CA ILE A 273 -12.15 18.64 4.98
C ILE A 273 -13.50 18.24 4.35
N MET A 274 -13.51 17.18 3.54
CA MET A 274 -14.72 16.66 2.90
C MET A 274 -15.68 16.02 3.91
N GLU A 275 -15.14 15.28 4.88
CA GLU A 275 -15.88 14.70 6.01
C GLU A 275 -16.52 15.82 6.86
N ASP A 276 -15.73 16.82 7.27
CA ASP A 276 -16.20 17.97 8.08
C ASP A 276 -17.26 18.80 7.34
N GLY A 277 -17.16 18.88 6.02
CA GLY A 277 -18.13 19.55 5.16
C GLY A 277 -19.47 18.83 5.04
N GLN A 278 -19.55 17.54 5.46
CA GLN A 278 -20.72 16.68 5.29
C GLN A 278 -21.23 16.61 3.84
N ILE A 279 -20.29 16.72 2.88
CA ILE A 279 -20.62 16.81 1.45
C ILE A 279 -20.76 15.41 0.84
N LEU A 280 -20.16 14.39 1.47
CA LEU A 280 -20.04 13.05 0.90
C LEU A 280 -21.40 12.40 0.59
N HIS A 281 -22.37 12.44 1.53
CA HIS A 281 -23.70 11.87 1.28
C HIS A 281 -24.44 12.55 0.14
N THR A 282 -24.27 13.86 0.02
CA THR A 282 -24.85 14.65 -1.09
C THR A 282 -24.25 14.23 -2.42
N ILE A 283 -22.92 14.07 -2.48
CA ILE A 283 -22.22 13.60 -3.68
C ILE A 283 -22.70 12.20 -4.07
N VAL A 284 -22.74 11.25 -3.13
CA VAL A 284 -23.22 9.87 -3.38
C VAL A 284 -24.65 9.89 -3.94
N HIS A 285 -25.55 10.66 -3.33
CA HIS A 285 -26.95 10.76 -3.77
C HIS A 285 -27.04 11.26 -5.23
N TYR A 286 -26.43 12.39 -5.56
CA TYR A 286 -26.51 12.94 -6.92
C TYR A 286 -25.83 12.06 -7.96
N LEU A 287 -24.72 11.40 -7.63
CA LEU A 287 -24.03 10.49 -8.53
C LEU A 287 -24.84 9.20 -8.78
N SER A 288 -25.70 8.79 -7.83
CA SER A 288 -26.50 7.58 -7.98
C SER A 288 -27.77 7.77 -8.83
N LEU A 289 -28.27 9.01 -9.00
CA LEU A 289 -29.50 9.28 -9.74
C LEU A 289 -29.48 8.73 -11.18
N PRO A 290 -28.42 8.87 -11.99
CA PRO A 290 -28.41 8.37 -13.35
C PRO A 290 -28.51 6.84 -13.46
N LEU A 291 -28.14 6.09 -12.41
CA LEU A 291 -28.16 4.63 -12.44
C LEU A 291 -29.56 4.06 -12.61
N SER A 292 -30.59 4.76 -12.12
CA SER A 292 -31.98 4.34 -12.26
C SER A 292 -32.54 4.52 -13.69
N LEU A 293 -31.79 5.20 -14.57
CA LEU A 293 -32.22 5.50 -15.93
C LEU A 293 -31.65 4.54 -16.99
N VAL A 294 -30.76 3.63 -16.58
CA VAL A 294 -30.03 2.72 -17.49
C VAL A 294 -30.26 1.26 -17.08
N GLY A 295 -29.98 0.32 -18.00
CA GLY A 295 -30.12 -1.12 -17.71
C GLY A 295 -29.16 -1.64 -16.66
N PRO A 296 -29.39 -2.87 -16.14
CA PRO A 296 -28.61 -3.45 -15.02
C PRO A 296 -27.10 -3.50 -15.28
N GLU A 297 -26.69 -3.84 -16.49
CA GLU A 297 -25.27 -3.96 -16.84
C GLU A 297 -24.56 -2.60 -16.79
N LEU A 298 -25.18 -1.56 -17.36
CA LEU A 298 -24.64 -0.20 -17.32
C LEU A 298 -24.71 0.38 -15.91
N SER A 299 -25.73 0.03 -15.13
CA SER A 299 -25.82 0.42 -13.73
C SER A 299 -24.68 -0.18 -12.90
N ALA A 300 -24.31 -1.46 -13.12
CA ALA A 300 -23.19 -2.10 -12.45
C ALA A 300 -21.85 -1.40 -12.78
N VAL A 301 -21.62 -1.07 -14.06
CA VAL A 301 -20.44 -0.31 -14.50
C VAL A 301 -20.46 1.12 -13.92
N GLY A 302 -21.63 1.75 -13.90
CA GLY A 302 -21.83 3.06 -13.28
C GLY A 302 -21.55 3.05 -11.77
N MET A 303 -21.98 2.01 -11.05
CA MET A 303 -21.61 1.82 -9.63
C MET A 303 -20.10 1.73 -9.44
N LEU A 304 -19.40 0.96 -10.29
CA LEU A 304 -17.93 0.90 -10.25
C LEU A 304 -17.31 2.29 -10.44
N ALA A 305 -17.75 3.04 -11.45
CA ALA A 305 -17.23 4.37 -11.72
C ALA A 305 -17.48 5.35 -10.57
N ILE A 306 -18.68 5.30 -9.96
CA ILE A 306 -19.03 6.11 -8.80
C ILE A 306 -18.16 5.74 -7.59
N GLN A 307 -17.97 4.46 -7.30
CA GLN A 307 -17.13 4.00 -6.22
C GLN A 307 -15.66 4.43 -6.41
N SER A 308 -15.16 4.34 -7.66
CA SER A 308 -13.83 4.83 -8.02
C SER A 308 -13.66 6.33 -7.77
N LEU A 309 -14.67 7.14 -8.14
CA LEU A 309 -14.64 8.58 -7.90
C LEU A 309 -14.74 8.92 -6.41
N LEU A 310 -15.60 8.20 -5.68
CA LEU A 310 -15.80 8.43 -4.25
C LEU A 310 -14.56 8.05 -3.42
N ASN A 311 -13.75 7.10 -3.86
CA ASN A 311 -12.52 6.72 -3.20
C ASN A 311 -11.53 7.90 -3.09
N PHE A 312 -11.54 8.83 -4.04
CA PHE A 312 -10.75 10.06 -3.93
C PHE A 312 -11.09 10.86 -2.67
N PHE A 313 -12.35 10.87 -2.26
CA PHE A 313 -12.83 11.59 -1.09
C PHE A 313 -12.84 10.76 0.19
N ILE A 314 -12.97 9.44 0.05
CA ILE A 314 -13.04 8.47 1.16
C ILE A 314 -11.98 7.38 0.94
N PRO A 315 -10.67 7.68 1.10
CA PRO A 315 -9.60 6.72 0.85
C PRO A 315 -9.48 5.70 2.01
N SER A 316 -10.59 5.04 2.31
CA SER A 316 -10.72 4.09 3.42
C SER A 316 -11.73 3.03 3.04
N GLY A 317 -11.28 1.80 2.83
CA GLY A 317 -12.16 0.72 2.40
C GLY A 317 -13.39 0.53 3.29
N SER A 318 -13.22 0.31 4.59
CA SER A 318 -14.35 0.20 5.50
C SER A 318 -15.20 1.48 5.58
N GLY A 319 -14.53 2.64 5.60
CA GLY A 319 -15.22 3.95 5.62
C GLY A 319 -16.08 4.15 4.39
N GLN A 320 -15.55 3.86 3.20
CA GLN A 320 -16.31 3.95 1.95
C GLN A 320 -17.48 2.94 1.95
N ALA A 321 -17.27 1.70 2.40
CA ALA A 321 -18.34 0.72 2.50
C ALA A 321 -19.51 1.21 3.37
N PHE A 322 -19.21 1.73 4.56
CA PHE A 322 -20.25 2.24 5.48
C PHE A 322 -21.01 3.45 4.94
N VAL A 323 -20.37 4.30 4.14
CA VAL A 323 -21.00 5.49 3.54
C VAL A 323 -21.81 5.14 2.29
N THR A 324 -21.27 4.26 1.43
CA THR A 324 -21.83 4.05 0.10
C THR A 324 -22.76 2.84 0.01
N MET A 325 -22.44 1.73 0.66
CA MET A 325 -23.20 0.48 0.51
C MET A 325 -24.66 0.56 1.03
N PRO A 326 -24.99 1.34 2.09
CA PRO A 326 -26.39 1.53 2.48
C PRO A 326 -27.28 2.14 1.39
N LEU A 327 -26.69 2.85 0.43
CA LEU A 327 -27.39 3.42 -0.73
C LEU A 327 -27.24 2.54 -1.97
N MET A 328 -26.04 2.02 -2.24
CA MET A 328 -25.74 1.29 -3.46
C MET A 328 -26.34 -0.13 -3.48
N ALA A 329 -26.45 -0.82 -2.33
CA ALA A 329 -27.04 -2.15 -2.31
C ALA A 329 -28.56 -2.13 -2.58
N PRO A 330 -29.38 -1.30 -1.91
CA PRO A 330 -30.81 -1.16 -2.23
C PRO A 330 -31.05 -0.58 -3.64
N LEU A 331 -30.21 0.36 -4.09
CA LEU A 331 -30.30 0.88 -5.46
C LEU A 331 -30.03 -0.24 -6.49
N GLY A 332 -29.05 -1.11 -6.23
CA GLY A 332 -28.79 -2.29 -7.05
C GLY A 332 -30.05 -3.16 -7.19
N ASP A 333 -30.71 -3.49 -6.08
CA ASP A 333 -31.94 -4.26 -6.09
C ASP A 333 -33.03 -3.59 -6.98
N LEU A 334 -33.15 -2.25 -6.92
CA LEU A 334 -34.13 -1.49 -7.71
C LEU A 334 -33.83 -1.50 -9.21
N VAL A 335 -32.56 -1.48 -9.62
CA VAL A 335 -32.15 -1.44 -11.02
C VAL A 335 -31.82 -2.84 -11.59
N GLY A 336 -32.05 -3.90 -10.81
CA GLY A 336 -31.81 -5.29 -11.25
C GLY A 336 -30.36 -5.76 -11.14
N VAL A 337 -29.50 -5.05 -10.42
CA VAL A 337 -28.11 -5.43 -10.10
C VAL A 337 -28.09 -6.19 -8.79
N SER A 338 -27.54 -7.42 -8.78
CA SER A 338 -27.47 -8.20 -7.54
C SER A 338 -26.55 -7.52 -6.51
N ARG A 339 -26.85 -7.68 -5.23
CA ARG A 339 -26.04 -7.15 -4.12
C ARG A 339 -24.58 -7.63 -4.18
N GLN A 340 -24.32 -8.85 -4.68
CA GLN A 340 -22.95 -9.35 -4.89
C GLN A 340 -22.19 -8.53 -5.93
N VAL A 341 -22.87 -8.14 -7.01
CA VAL A 341 -22.27 -7.29 -8.06
C VAL A 341 -22.06 -5.87 -7.52
N SER A 342 -23.00 -5.33 -6.73
CA SER A 342 -22.82 -4.03 -6.07
C SER A 342 -21.61 -4.02 -5.12
N VAL A 343 -21.42 -5.09 -4.34
CA VAL A 343 -20.22 -5.27 -3.49
C VAL A 343 -18.95 -5.43 -4.33
N LEU A 344 -19.01 -6.13 -5.47
CA LEU A 344 -17.85 -6.25 -6.36
C LEU A 344 -17.50 -4.90 -7.00
N ALA A 345 -18.50 -4.13 -7.44
CA ALA A 345 -18.30 -2.78 -7.98
C ALA A 345 -17.67 -1.84 -6.94
N TYR A 346 -18.15 -1.88 -5.70
CA TYR A 346 -17.52 -1.16 -4.59
C TYR A 346 -16.06 -1.60 -4.43
N GLN A 347 -15.80 -2.89 -4.33
CA GLN A 347 -14.50 -3.44 -4.02
C GLN A 347 -13.45 -3.13 -5.10
N LEU A 348 -13.81 -3.29 -6.38
CA LEU A 348 -12.94 -2.92 -7.49
C LEU A 348 -12.74 -1.41 -7.58
N GLY A 349 -13.80 -0.62 -7.35
CA GLY A 349 -13.73 0.83 -7.36
C GLY A 349 -12.83 1.40 -6.27
N ASP A 350 -12.96 0.92 -5.04
CA ASP A 350 -12.09 1.28 -3.91
C ASP A 350 -10.66 0.77 -4.14
N GLY A 351 -10.48 -0.54 -4.31
CA GLY A 351 -9.16 -1.15 -4.29
C GLY A 351 -8.25 -0.77 -5.46
N LEU A 352 -8.78 -0.74 -6.69
CA LEU A 352 -7.97 -0.39 -7.85
C LEU A 352 -7.61 1.10 -7.88
N THR A 353 -8.50 1.98 -7.45
CA THR A 353 -8.21 3.42 -7.43
C THR A 353 -7.29 3.84 -6.29
N ASN A 354 -7.17 3.04 -5.24
CA ASN A 354 -6.14 3.22 -4.20
C ASN A 354 -4.71 3.25 -4.76
N MET A 355 -4.50 2.71 -5.97
CA MET A 355 -3.20 2.76 -6.65
C MET A 355 -2.84 4.13 -7.22
N ILE A 356 -3.81 5.05 -7.38
CA ILE A 356 -3.61 6.31 -8.12
C ILE A 356 -4.08 7.56 -7.36
N ILE A 357 -4.86 7.42 -6.29
CA ILE A 357 -5.42 8.59 -5.59
C ILE A 357 -4.41 9.20 -4.60
N PRO A 358 -4.13 10.50 -4.69
CA PRO A 358 -3.15 11.15 -3.80
C PRO A 358 -3.67 11.33 -2.36
N THR A 359 -4.94 11.08 -2.10
CA THR A 359 -5.52 11.11 -0.76
C THR A 359 -5.26 9.84 0.05
N ASN A 360 -4.76 8.77 -0.60
CA ASN A 360 -4.37 7.53 0.07
C ASN A 360 -3.00 7.72 0.76
N ALA A 361 -3.01 7.77 2.08
CA ALA A 361 -1.82 8.01 2.89
C ALA A 361 -0.74 6.90 2.74
N ILE A 362 -1.15 5.64 2.52
CA ILE A 362 -0.22 4.52 2.30
C ILE A 362 0.47 4.66 0.93
N LEU A 363 -0.28 5.01 -0.11
CA LEU A 363 0.29 5.31 -1.43
C LEU A 363 1.32 6.43 -1.35
N MET A 364 0.97 7.54 -0.67
CA MET A 364 1.88 8.67 -0.48
C MET A 364 3.10 8.29 0.34
N GLY A 365 2.93 7.41 1.35
CA GLY A 365 4.03 6.86 2.14
C GLY A 365 5.01 6.04 1.29
N ILE A 366 4.51 5.16 0.42
CA ILE A 366 5.31 4.34 -0.48
C ILE A 366 6.06 5.22 -1.51
N LEU A 367 5.35 6.19 -2.13
CA LEU A 367 5.93 7.10 -3.12
C LEU A 367 7.03 7.98 -2.53
N GLY A 368 6.82 8.51 -1.32
CA GLY A 368 7.79 9.38 -0.67
C GLY A 368 9.04 8.65 -0.17
N MET A 369 9.00 7.32 -0.01
CA MET A 369 10.16 6.51 0.38
C MET A 369 11.02 6.08 -0.81
N ALA A 370 10.50 6.11 -2.02
CA ALA A 370 11.17 5.62 -3.22
C ALA A 370 11.95 6.71 -3.94
#